data_9494f606629b974f8818316e43896cad
#
_entry.id   9494f606629b974f8818316e43896cad
#
_cell.length_a   1.000
_cell.length_b   1.000
_cell.length_c   1.000
_cell.angle_alpha   90.00
_cell.angle_beta   90.00
_cell.angle_gamma   90.00
#
_symmetry.space_group_name_H-M   'P 1'
#
loop_
_entity.id
_entity.type
_entity.pdbx_description
1 polymer ?
#
loop_
_entity_poly.entity_id
_entity_poly.type
_entity_poly.pdbx_seq_one_letter_code
_entity_poly.pdbx_strand_id
1 'polypeptide(L)'
;MTIKFNKSEAFSKAKAKLTDALTNAESTEQEQSTAFENFFDAMQTDVINTVRNQVNDEMLDRSILQQRGQNVLTAAETKFFNTVVQEGGFKDGSILPVTTQERVFEDLVKEHPLLDALGLQDLGAVTKFIYSDATKAYAWGELFGEIRGQVNAAFREEKIGQLKLTAFAAIPNDMLELGPEWVERYVRTLLVESYSVGLEFGFVNGGGSVAHQPVGLMKDVNATTGAVTDKKSSGTLTFAPSEFGEVVAGELYEVVKALSTDAKGKSRKVLNNIVMVVNPVDSIGVQARNTIQTATGQWVMALPYNIQTVESEEVPVGKALFFVKGQYLAAIAGGYKLKSFDQTLAIEDATLYTIKQFANGKPKDNKAALVYDLKISFTPAPPATK
;
A
#
# COMPACT_ATOMS: atom_id res chain seq x y z
N MET A 1 7.08 -18.95 19.23
CA MET A 1 7.05 -20.11 18.32
C MET A 1 6.53 -21.31 19.10
N THR A 2 5.37 -21.83 18.73
CA THR A 2 4.84 -23.07 19.35
C THR A 2 5.17 -24.21 18.42
N ILE A 3 6.11 -25.09 18.84
CA ILE A 3 6.46 -26.29 18.07
C ILE A 3 5.26 -27.24 18.11
N LYS A 4 4.57 -27.39 16.99
CA LYS A 4 3.54 -28.42 16.83
C LYS A 4 4.25 -29.71 16.42
N PHE A 5 4.27 -30.68 17.30
CA PHE A 5 4.81 -32.01 17.00
C PHE A 5 3.97 -32.67 15.90
N ASN A 6 4.60 -32.98 14.79
CA ASN A 6 4.02 -33.83 13.77
C ASN A 6 4.19 -35.25 14.30
N LYS A 7 3.10 -35.88 14.76
CA LYS A 7 3.14 -37.22 15.37
C LYS A 7 3.47 -38.22 14.28
N SER A 8 4.74 -38.55 14.11
CA SER A 8 5.16 -39.61 13.19
C SER A 8 4.56 -40.97 13.64
N GLU A 9 4.39 -41.87 12.69
CA GLU A 9 3.89 -43.22 12.97
C GLU A 9 4.82 -43.95 13.95
N ALA A 10 6.14 -43.68 13.85
CA ALA A 10 7.15 -44.22 14.75
C ALA A 10 6.96 -43.72 16.19
N PHE A 11 6.73 -42.41 16.36
CA PHE A 11 6.43 -41.81 17.67
C PHE A 11 5.13 -42.34 18.27
N SER A 12 4.08 -42.52 17.46
CA SER A 12 2.80 -43.06 17.92
C SER A 12 2.93 -44.51 18.37
N LYS A 13 3.69 -45.32 17.64
CA LYS A 13 3.99 -46.73 18.00
C LYS A 13 4.85 -46.83 19.27
N ALA A 14 5.86 -45.99 19.38
CA ALA A 14 6.73 -45.97 20.58
C ALA A 14 5.93 -45.52 21.83
N LYS A 15 5.04 -44.55 21.70
CA LYS A 15 4.14 -44.08 22.74
C LYS A 15 3.19 -45.21 23.19
N ALA A 16 2.59 -45.93 22.25
CA ALA A 16 1.70 -47.04 22.55
C ALA A 16 2.44 -48.15 23.36
N LYS A 17 3.65 -48.56 22.88
CA LYS A 17 4.49 -49.53 23.58
C LYS A 17 4.88 -49.13 24.99
N LEU A 18 5.21 -47.83 25.19
CA LEU A 18 5.51 -47.30 26.51
C LEU A 18 4.28 -47.36 27.42
N THR A 19 3.12 -46.98 26.89
CA THR A 19 1.87 -47.07 27.66
C THR A 19 1.54 -48.51 28.07
N ASP A 20 1.69 -49.46 27.15
CA ASP A 20 1.47 -50.88 27.43
C ASP A 20 2.45 -51.44 28.46
N ALA A 21 3.74 -51.08 28.36
CA ALA A 21 4.76 -51.48 29.32
C ALA A 21 4.52 -50.91 30.72
N LEU A 22 3.96 -49.72 30.83
CA LEU A 22 3.64 -49.07 32.13
C LEU A 22 2.32 -49.56 32.72
N THR A 23 1.38 -50.01 31.92
CA THR A 23 0.05 -50.47 32.39
C THR A 23 0.00 -51.96 32.68
N ASN A 24 0.93 -52.73 32.14
CA ASN A 24 0.99 -54.16 32.34
C ASN A 24 1.75 -54.50 33.63
N ALA A 25 1.08 -55.07 34.62
CA ALA A 25 1.63 -55.44 35.91
C ALA A 25 2.70 -56.55 35.87
N GLU A 26 2.84 -57.26 34.75
CA GLU A 26 3.85 -58.31 34.54
C GLU A 26 5.12 -57.80 33.83
N SER A 27 5.19 -56.52 33.44
CA SER A 27 6.35 -55.95 32.76
C SER A 27 7.54 -55.84 33.69
N THR A 28 8.69 -56.28 33.22
CA THR A 28 9.96 -56.18 33.93
C THR A 28 10.54 -54.77 33.89
N GLU A 29 11.34 -54.35 34.88
CA GLU A 29 12.04 -53.06 34.89
C GLU A 29 12.87 -52.81 33.61
N GLN A 30 13.46 -53.88 33.07
CA GLN A 30 14.22 -53.81 31.81
C GLN A 30 13.35 -53.49 30.60
N GLU A 31 12.16 -54.10 30.50
CA GLU A 31 11.21 -53.81 29.42
C GLU A 31 10.67 -52.37 29.47
N GLN A 32 10.37 -51.88 30.68
CA GLN A 32 9.99 -50.47 30.89
C GLN A 32 11.10 -49.51 30.51
N SER A 33 12.35 -49.78 30.92
CA SER A 33 13.50 -48.95 30.55
C SER A 33 13.73 -48.91 29.05
N THR A 34 13.64 -50.07 28.37
CA THR A 34 13.80 -50.11 26.90
C THR A 34 12.66 -49.40 26.18
N ALA A 35 11.44 -49.47 26.71
CA ALA A 35 10.31 -48.76 26.12
C ALA A 35 10.45 -47.23 26.31
N PHE A 36 11.01 -46.78 27.44
CA PHE A 36 11.35 -45.39 27.66
C PHE A 36 12.44 -44.90 26.69
N GLU A 37 13.54 -45.62 26.53
CA GLU A 37 14.59 -45.27 25.57
C GLU A 37 14.06 -45.17 24.16
N ASN A 38 13.33 -46.16 23.69
CA ASN A 38 12.72 -46.11 22.36
C ASN A 38 11.74 -44.93 22.17
N PHE A 39 11.00 -44.58 23.21
CA PHE A 39 10.12 -43.39 23.14
C PHE A 39 10.90 -42.10 23.07
N PHE A 40 11.97 -41.92 23.84
CA PHE A 40 12.82 -40.73 23.80
C PHE A 40 13.56 -40.63 22.45
N ASP A 41 14.07 -41.71 21.89
CA ASP A 41 14.73 -41.75 20.59
C ASP A 41 13.73 -41.40 19.47
N ALA A 42 12.53 -41.94 19.50
CA ALA A 42 11.48 -41.59 18.55
C ALA A 42 11.07 -40.12 18.67
N MET A 43 10.95 -39.59 19.90
CA MET A 43 10.64 -38.18 20.15
C MET A 43 11.76 -37.27 19.65
N GLN A 44 13.02 -37.60 19.94
CA GLN A 44 14.18 -36.82 19.48
C GLN A 44 14.26 -36.81 17.95
N THR A 45 14.06 -37.95 17.30
CA THR A 45 14.04 -38.06 15.83
C THR A 45 12.91 -37.25 15.23
N ASP A 46 11.72 -37.27 15.81
CA ASP A 46 10.54 -36.51 15.35
C ASP A 46 10.79 -35.00 15.49
N VAL A 47 11.40 -34.55 16.61
CA VAL A 47 11.78 -33.15 16.82
C VAL A 47 12.83 -32.69 15.80
N ILE A 48 13.91 -33.50 15.62
CA ILE A 48 14.97 -33.17 14.68
C ILE A 48 14.42 -33.06 13.25
N ASN A 49 13.59 -33.99 12.83
CA ASN A 49 12.99 -33.97 11.49
C ASN A 49 12.02 -32.78 11.32
N THR A 50 11.24 -32.45 12.36
CA THR A 50 10.34 -31.30 12.32
C THR A 50 11.15 -29.99 12.20
N VAL A 51 12.20 -29.83 13.01
CA VAL A 51 13.07 -28.64 12.96
C VAL A 51 13.81 -28.56 11.61
N ARG A 52 14.33 -29.70 11.10
CA ARG A 52 15.00 -29.75 9.80
C ARG A 52 14.07 -29.33 8.67
N ASN A 53 12.83 -29.83 8.66
CA ASN A 53 11.84 -29.43 7.66
C ASN A 53 11.50 -27.94 7.75
N GLN A 54 11.30 -27.40 8.95
CA GLN A 54 11.05 -25.98 9.15
C GLN A 54 12.23 -25.12 8.68
N VAL A 55 13.47 -25.52 8.98
CA VAL A 55 14.67 -24.78 8.54
C VAL A 55 14.82 -24.83 7.01
N ASN A 56 14.54 -26.00 6.40
CA ASN A 56 14.56 -26.11 4.94
C ASN A 56 13.49 -25.25 4.28
N ASP A 57 12.27 -25.24 4.83
CA ASP A 57 11.17 -24.41 4.34
C ASP A 57 11.51 -22.92 4.47
N GLU A 58 12.09 -22.50 5.61
CA GLU A 58 12.54 -21.12 5.80
C GLU A 58 13.68 -20.71 4.85
N MET A 59 14.59 -21.63 4.54
CA MET A 59 15.67 -21.38 3.58
C MET A 59 15.13 -21.25 2.16
N LEU A 60 14.20 -22.12 1.76
CA LEU A 60 13.52 -22.05 0.47
C LEU A 60 12.71 -20.76 0.36
N ASP A 61 11.94 -20.40 1.39
CA ASP A 61 11.15 -19.17 1.42
C ASP A 61 12.04 -17.93 1.29
N ARG A 62 13.20 -17.89 1.95
CA ARG A 62 14.17 -16.79 1.80
C ARG A 62 14.70 -16.70 0.36
N SER A 63 14.99 -17.82 -0.29
CA SER A 63 15.44 -17.83 -1.69
C SER A 63 14.36 -17.34 -2.65
N ILE A 64 13.12 -17.73 -2.41
CA ILE A 64 11.93 -17.29 -3.18
C ILE A 64 11.70 -15.78 -3.00
N LEU A 65 11.78 -15.28 -1.76
CA LEU A 65 11.64 -13.86 -1.46
C LEU A 65 12.76 -12.99 -2.06
N GLN A 66 13.97 -13.53 -2.25
CA GLN A 66 15.06 -12.83 -2.94
C GLN A 66 14.88 -12.79 -4.45
N GLN A 67 14.18 -13.73 -5.04
CA GLN A 67 13.88 -13.81 -6.47
C GLN A 67 12.50 -13.24 -6.81
N ARG A 68 12.06 -12.18 -6.11
CA ARG A 68 10.77 -11.52 -6.32
C ARG A 68 10.60 -11.13 -7.80
N GLY A 69 9.59 -11.68 -8.45
CA GLY A 69 9.28 -11.52 -9.88
C GLY A 69 8.88 -12.83 -10.57
N GLN A 70 9.11 -13.97 -9.94
CA GLN A 70 8.54 -15.25 -10.37
C GLN A 70 7.31 -15.56 -9.51
N ASN A 71 6.23 -16.09 -10.15
CA ASN A 71 4.99 -16.48 -9.44
C ASN A 71 5.20 -17.79 -8.66
N VAL A 72 6.20 -17.83 -7.80
CA VAL A 72 6.50 -18.97 -6.94
C VAL A 72 5.96 -18.67 -5.54
N LEU A 73 5.13 -19.57 -5.03
CA LEU A 73 4.55 -19.45 -3.70
C LEU A 73 5.56 -19.89 -2.63
N THR A 74 5.56 -19.20 -1.50
CA THR A 74 6.26 -19.66 -0.29
C THR A 74 5.58 -20.90 0.30
N ALA A 75 6.28 -21.64 1.15
CA ALA A 75 5.72 -22.82 1.81
C ALA A 75 4.45 -22.48 2.62
N ALA A 76 4.43 -21.32 3.26
CA ALA A 76 3.26 -20.83 4.00
C ALA A 76 2.08 -20.50 3.07
N GLU A 77 2.33 -19.84 1.94
CA GLU A 77 1.33 -19.54 0.91
C GLU A 77 0.78 -20.82 0.29
N THR A 78 1.68 -21.71 -0.13
CA THR A 78 1.29 -23.01 -0.71
C THR A 78 0.40 -23.79 0.24
N LYS A 79 0.73 -23.86 1.53
CA LYS A 79 -0.08 -24.54 2.53
C LYS A 79 -1.45 -23.88 2.71
N PHE A 80 -1.50 -22.55 2.76
CA PHE A 80 -2.74 -21.81 2.90
C PHE A 80 -3.65 -22.01 1.68
N PHE A 81 -3.14 -21.78 0.47
CA PHE A 81 -3.95 -21.91 -0.75
C PHE A 81 -4.32 -23.36 -1.08
N ASN A 82 -3.49 -24.34 -0.74
CA ASN A 82 -3.89 -25.77 -0.82
C ASN A 82 -5.08 -26.08 0.10
N THR A 83 -5.11 -25.49 1.30
CA THR A 83 -6.25 -25.66 2.21
C THR A 83 -7.50 -25.00 1.62
N VAL A 84 -7.38 -23.81 1.01
CA VAL A 84 -8.48 -23.13 0.32
C VAL A 84 -9.04 -23.98 -0.81
N VAL A 85 -8.17 -24.57 -1.63
CA VAL A 85 -8.58 -25.45 -2.74
C VAL A 85 -9.28 -26.72 -2.21
N GLN A 86 -8.72 -27.37 -1.19
CA GLN A 86 -9.30 -28.60 -0.60
C GLN A 86 -10.64 -28.35 0.09
N GLU A 87 -10.84 -27.18 0.67
CA GLU A 87 -12.06 -26.82 1.38
C GLU A 87 -13.11 -26.17 0.50
N GLY A 88 -12.84 -26.00 -0.80
CA GLY A 88 -13.75 -25.41 -1.78
C GLY A 88 -13.95 -23.90 -1.60
N GLY A 89 -12.95 -23.19 -1.03
CA GLY A 89 -12.99 -21.74 -0.88
C GLY A 89 -12.38 -21.23 0.43
N PHE A 90 -12.40 -19.91 0.60
CA PHE A 90 -11.91 -19.26 1.82
C PHE A 90 -12.96 -19.35 2.93
N LYS A 91 -12.56 -19.82 4.11
CA LYS A 91 -13.42 -19.82 5.29
C LYS A 91 -13.61 -18.42 5.86
N ASP A 92 -14.76 -18.21 6.50
CA ASP A 92 -15.10 -16.95 7.15
C ASP A 92 -14.03 -16.56 8.20
N GLY A 93 -13.52 -15.34 8.08
CA GLY A 93 -12.46 -14.83 8.94
C GLY A 93 -11.04 -15.28 8.58
N SER A 94 -10.82 -15.95 7.45
CA SER A 94 -9.48 -16.26 6.95
C SER A 94 -8.67 -14.97 6.78
N ILE A 95 -7.41 -15.01 7.25
CA ILE A 95 -6.44 -13.92 7.08
C ILE A 95 -5.39 -14.41 6.09
N LEU A 96 -5.15 -13.62 5.04
CA LEU A 96 -4.11 -13.95 4.06
C LEU A 96 -2.73 -14.07 4.71
N PRO A 97 -1.85 -14.95 4.20
CA PRO A 97 -0.46 -15.01 4.63
C PRO A 97 0.22 -13.64 4.57
N VAL A 98 1.12 -13.35 5.52
CA VAL A 98 1.81 -12.05 5.59
C VAL A 98 2.56 -11.75 4.29
N THR A 99 3.22 -12.75 3.71
CA THR A 99 3.94 -12.64 2.44
C THR A 99 3.04 -12.27 1.28
N THR A 100 1.83 -12.83 1.21
CA THR A 100 0.81 -12.45 0.21
C THR A 100 0.34 -11.01 0.42
N GLN A 101 0.14 -10.59 1.67
CA GLN A 101 -0.24 -9.20 1.99
C GLN A 101 0.84 -8.20 1.59
N GLU A 102 2.12 -8.53 1.82
CA GLU A 102 3.26 -7.72 1.38
C GLU A 102 3.31 -7.60 -0.14
N ARG A 103 3.07 -8.70 -0.88
CA ARG A 103 3.00 -8.69 -2.35
C ARG A 103 1.86 -7.82 -2.87
N VAL A 104 0.68 -7.92 -2.28
CA VAL A 104 -0.46 -7.03 -2.63
C VAL A 104 -0.07 -5.58 -2.43
N PHE A 105 0.59 -5.25 -1.32
CA PHE A 105 1.03 -3.88 -1.06
C PHE A 105 2.09 -3.41 -2.06
N GLU A 106 3.07 -4.24 -2.39
CA GLU A 106 4.10 -3.93 -3.40
C GLU A 106 3.49 -3.71 -4.79
N ASP A 107 2.55 -4.57 -5.19
CA ASP A 107 1.87 -4.45 -6.48
C ASP A 107 1.00 -3.17 -6.52
N LEU A 108 0.27 -2.84 -5.43
CA LEU A 108 -0.48 -1.58 -5.31
C LEU A 108 0.40 -0.35 -5.54
N VAL A 109 1.56 -0.31 -4.90
CA VAL A 109 2.49 0.83 -5.04
C VAL A 109 3.12 0.87 -6.43
N LYS A 110 3.47 -0.29 -6.99
CA LYS A 110 4.15 -0.38 -8.29
C LYS A 110 3.24 -0.08 -9.47
N GLU A 111 2.00 -0.59 -9.44
CA GLU A 111 1.05 -0.48 -10.56
C GLU A 111 0.26 0.84 -10.53
N HIS A 112 0.22 1.52 -9.37
CA HIS A 112 -0.48 2.78 -9.16
C HIS A 112 0.46 3.92 -8.77
N PRO A 113 1.01 4.65 -9.76
CA PRO A 113 2.01 5.71 -9.55
C PRO A 113 1.54 6.83 -8.61
N LEU A 114 0.23 7.06 -8.50
CA LEU A 114 -0.32 8.04 -7.55
C LEU A 114 -0.11 7.60 -6.10
N LEU A 115 -0.34 6.32 -5.80
CA LEU A 115 -0.14 5.78 -4.45
C LEU A 115 1.34 5.80 -4.04
N ASP A 116 2.25 5.51 -4.98
CA ASP A 116 3.69 5.67 -4.79
C ASP A 116 4.06 7.13 -4.52
N ALA A 117 3.58 8.05 -5.35
CA ALA A 117 3.86 9.48 -5.22
C ALA A 117 3.34 10.07 -3.90
N LEU A 118 2.23 9.56 -3.37
CA LEU A 118 1.69 9.93 -2.06
C LEU A 118 2.52 9.37 -0.90
N GLY A 119 3.33 8.35 -1.14
CA GLY A 119 4.12 7.66 -0.13
C GLY A 119 3.23 6.84 0.79
N LEU A 120 2.38 5.97 0.21
CA LEU A 120 1.52 5.06 0.95
C LEU A 120 2.35 4.20 1.91
N GLN A 121 1.95 4.14 3.17
CA GLN A 121 2.65 3.41 4.23
C GLN A 121 1.76 2.30 4.78
N ASP A 122 2.32 1.12 4.96
CA ASP A 122 1.70 0.06 5.75
C ASP A 122 2.14 0.19 7.21
N LEU A 123 1.21 0.54 8.08
CA LEU A 123 1.46 0.76 9.51
C LEU A 123 1.12 -0.46 10.38
N GLY A 124 0.72 -1.58 9.78
CA GLY A 124 0.27 -2.75 10.52
C GLY A 124 -0.93 -2.42 11.42
N ALA A 125 -0.74 -2.47 12.76
CA ALA A 125 -1.79 -2.17 13.73
C ALA A 125 -1.74 -0.73 14.29
N VAL A 126 -0.78 0.10 13.87
CA VAL A 126 -0.53 1.42 14.47
C VAL A 126 -1.36 2.49 13.79
N THR A 127 -2.03 3.33 14.59
CA THR A 127 -2.95 4.39 14.13
C THR A 127 -2.47 5.80 14.46
N LYS A 128 -1.20 5.95 14.82
CA LYS A 128 -0.64 7.25 15.25
C LYS A 128 0.55 7.63 14.40
N PHE A 129 0.49 8.83 13.82
CA PHE A 129 1.65 9.49 13.23
C PHE A 129 2.25 10.47 14.24
N ILE A 130 3.56 10.39 14.43
CA ILE A 130 4.30 11.30 15.30
C ILE A 130 5.18 12.18 14.43
N TYR A 131 4.98 13.49 14.50
CA TYR A 131 5.86 14.45 13.84
C TYR A 131 6.69 15.20 14.87
N SER A 132 7.89 15.54 14.48
CA SER A 132 8.74 16.48 15.21
C SER A 132 8.76 17.81 14.45
N ASP A 133 8.35 18.91 15.10
CA ASP A 133 8.55 20.26 14.60
C ASP A 133 9.86 20.81 15.17
N ALA A 134 10.95 20.56 14.46
CA ALA A 134 12.29 20.99 14.86
C ALA A 134 12.59 22.47 14.54
N THR A 135 11.57 23.29 14.29
CA THR A 135 11.74 24.68 13.78
C THR A 135 12.53 25.60 14.71
N LYS A 136 12.67 25.25 15.98
CA LYS A 136 13.41 26.02 16.99
C LYS A 136 14.38 25.16 17.83
N ALA A 137 14.83 24.05 17.26
CA ALA A 137 15.62 23.04 17.95
C ALA A 137 17.15 23.35 17.94
N TYR A 138 17.55 24.57 17.59
CA TYR A 138 18.96 24.99 17.59
C TYR A 138 19.14 26.35 18.21
N ALA A 139 20.26 26.56 18.87
CA ALA A 139 20.70 27.86 19.36
C ALA A 139 22.17 28.08 18.99
N TRP A 140 22.51 29.30 18.60
CA TRP A 140 23.88 29.71 18.42
C TRP A 140 24.34 30.36 19.71
N GLY A 141 25.51 30.03 20.22
CA GLY A 141 26.12 30.58 21.43
C GLY A 141 27.61 30.82 21.23
N GLU A 142 28.22 31.57 22.14
CA GLU A 142 29.66 31.73 22.21
C GLU A 142 30.34 30.41 22.60
N LEU A 143 31.61 30.23 22.20
CA LEU A 143 32.35 28.97 22.37
C LEU A 143 32.44 28.49 23.83
N PHE A 144 32.35 29.38 24.79
CA PHE A 144 32.37 29.12 26.26
C PHE A 144 31.15 29.69 26.98
N GLY A 145 30.06 30.01 26.24
CA GLY A 145 28.82 30.51 26.82
C GLY A 145 27.90 29.43 27.32
N GLU A 146 26.94 29.80 28.15
CA GLU A 146 25.87 28.89 28.58
C GLU A 146 25.09 28.33 27.41
N ILE A 147 24.71 27.06 27.47
CA ILE A 147 23.82 26.42 26.47
C ILE A 147 22.43 27.08 26.60
N ARG A 148 22.16 28.05 25.76
CA ARG A 148 20.87 28.73 25.68
C ARG A 148 20.04 28.13 24.58
N GLY A 149 19.17 27.24 24.93
CA GLY A 149 18.20 26.66 23.99
C GLY A 149 17.62 25.37 24.54
N GLN A 150 16.42 25.43 25.07
CA GLN A 150 15.65 24.23 25.38
C GLN A 150 15.02 23.74 24.09
N VAL A 151 15.36 22.52 23.67
CA VAL A 151 14.69 21.84 22.56
C VAL A 151 13.29 21.48 23.01
N ASN A 152 12.35 22.40 22.90
CA ASN A 152 10.94 22.08 22.94
C ASN A 152 10.57 21.47 21.57
N ALA A 153 11.01 20.23 21.35
CA ALA A 153 10.47 19.41 20.28
C ALA A 153 9.00 19.16 20.61
N ALA A 154 8.13 19.97 20.06
CA ALA A 154 6.70 19.70 20.11
C ALA A 154 6.43 18.48 19.22
N PHE A 155 6.43 17.30 19.80
CA PHE A 155 5.92 16.11 19.14
C PHE A 155 4.42 16.30 18.94
N ARG A 156 4.01 16.35 17.70
CA ARG A 156 2.60 16.39 17.34
C ARG A 156 2.15 14.96 17.09
N GLU A 157 1.34 14.43 18.00
CA GLU A 157 0.62 13.19 17.75
C GLU A 157 -0.61 13.51 16.90
N GLU A 158 -0.72 12.86 15.76
CA GLU A 158 -1.93 12.88 14.99
C GLU A 158 -2.56 11.48 15.00
N LYS A 159 -3.69 11.37 15.69
CA LYS A 159 -4.49 10.15 15.68
C LYS A 159 -5.31 10.15 14.38
N ILE A 160 -4.96 9.24 13.48
CA ILE A 160 -5.77 8.99 12.30
C ILE A 160 -6.74 7.88 12.68
N GLY A 161 -8.03 8.19 12.77
CA GLY A 161 -9.07 7.18 12.99
C GLY A 161 -8.99 6.11 11.89
N GLN A 162 -9.22 4.86 12.24
CA GLN A 162 -9.27 3.77 11.26
C GLN A 162 -10.58 3.86 10.49
N LEU A 163 -10.49 4.10 9.18
CA LEU A 163 -11.60 4.01 8.26
C LEU A 163 -11.56 2.66 7.57
N LYS A 164 -12.73 2.05 7.41
CA LYS A 164 -12.83 0.72 6.82
C LYS A 164 -13.06 0.83 5.32
N LEU A 165 -12.10 0.37 4.53
CA LEU A 165 -12.27 0.11 3.11
C LEU A 165 -12.73 -1.35 2.93
N THR A 166 -13.81 -1.55 2.19
CA THR A 166 -14.35 -2.87 1.90
C THR A 166 -14.41 -3.06 0.39
N ALA A 167 -13.77 -4.09 -0.11
CA ALA A 167 -13.88 -4.52 -1.49
C ALA A 167 -14.75 -5.78 -1.58
N PHE A 168 -15.39 -5.98 -2.71
CA PHE A 168 -16.20 -7.15 -3.04
C PHE A 168 -15.55 -7.90 -4.19
N ALA A 169 -15.42 -9.21 -4.04
CA ALA A 169 -14.81 -10.08 -5.03
C ALA A 169 -15.71 -11.30 -5.25
N ALA A 170 -16.14 -11.53 -6.47
CA ALA A 170 -16.79 -12.77 -6.86
C ALA A 170 -15.74 -13.72 -7.44
N ILE A 171 -15.58 -14.89 -6.85
CA ILE A 171 -14.66 -15.92 -7.34
C ILE A 171 -15.51 -17.10 -7.84
N PRO A 172 -15.44 -17.42 -9.14
CA PRO A 172 -16.08 -18.62 -9.70
C PRO A 172 -15.53 -19.88 -9.04
N ASN A 173 -16.39 -20.84 -8.72
CA ASN A 173 -15.97 -22.07 -8.06
C ASN A 173 -15.05 -22.91 -8.95
N ASP A 174 -15.21 -22.86 -10.27
CA ASP A 174 -14.31 -23.50 -11.23
C ASP A 174 -12.85 -23.02 -11.11
N MET A 175 -12.62 -21.78 -10.66
CA MET A 175 -11.27 -21.24 -10.43
C MET A 175 -10.50 -21.98 -9.35
N LEU A 176 -11.20 -22.57 -8.37
CA LEU A 176 -10.60 -23.33 -7.29
C LEU A 176 -9.99 -24.64 -7.80
N GLU A 177 -10.50 -25.19 -8.91
CA GLU A 177 -9.99 -26.40 -9.55
C GLU A 177 -8.63 -26.20 -10.25
N LEU A 178 -8.27 -24.94 -10.58
CA LEU A 178 -7.03 -24.61 -11.28
C LEU A 178 -5.77 -24.70 -10.40
N GLY A 179 -5.95 -24.88 -9.10
CA GLY A 179 -4.85 -25.07 -8.15
C GLY A 179 -4.41 -23.78 -7.40
N PRO A 180 -3.58 -23.96 -6.36
CA PRO A 180 -3.27 -22.91 -5.37
C PRO A 180 -2.56 -21.67 -5.95
N GLU A 181 -1.69 -21.85 -6.95
CA GLU A 181 -0.96 -20.73 -7.59
C GLU A 181 -1.89 -19.82 -8.38
N TRP A 182 -2.89 -20.39 -9.05
CA TRP A 182 -3.91 -19.64 -9.77
C TRP A 182 -4.82 -18.87 -8.84
N VAL A 183 -5.27 -19.51 -7.76
CA VAL A 183 -6.15 -18.91 -6.76
C VAL A 183 -5.45 -17.72 -6.10
N GLU A 184 -4.17 -17.87 -5.70
CA GLU A 184 -3.38 -16.78 -5.13
C GLU A 184 -3.28 -15.60 -6.10
N ARG A 185 -2.85 -15.88 -7.33
CA ARG A 185 -2.66 -14.84 -8.35
C ARG A 185 -3.96 -14.09 -8.65
N TYR A 186 -5.07 -14.83 -8.82
CA TYR A 186 -6.37 -14.22 -9.09
C TYR A 186 -6.85 -13.32 -7.95
N VAL A 187 -6.78 -13.84 -6.72
CA VAL A 187 -7.16 -13.08 -5.52
C VAL A 187 -6.29 -11.83 -5.36
N ARG A 188 -4.98 -11.95 -5.58
CA ARG A 188 -4.04 -10.84 -5.48
C ARG A 188 -4.35 -9.76 -6.51
N THR A 189 -4.50 -10.10 -7.79
CA THR A 189 -4.86 -9.14 -8.85
C THR A 189 -6.18 -8.42 -8.53
N LEU A 190 -7.18 -9.17 -8.14
CA LEU A 190 -8.50 -8.63 -7.82
C LEU A 190 -8.49 -7.71 -6.59
N LEU A 191 -7.64 -8.01 -5.60
CA LEU A 191 -7.41 -7.15 -4.46
C LEU A 191 -6.73 -5.84 -4.88
N VAL A 192 -5.66 -5.93 -5.67
CA VAL A 192 -4.93 -4.75 -6.16
C VAL A 192 -5.87 -3.83 -6.92
N GLU A 193 -6.63 -4.34 -7.88
CA GLU A 193 -7.59 -3.56 -8.66
C GLU A 193 -8.67 -2.91 -7.79
N SER A 194 -9.32 -3.70 -6.92
CA SER A 194 -10.43 -3.20 -6.10
C SER A 194 -9.99 -2.17 -5.05
N TYR A 195 -8.81 -2.37 -4.46
CA TYR A 195 -8.30 -1.45 -3.45
C TYR A 195 -7.67 -0.21 -4.03
N SER A 196 -7.02 -0.29 -5.19
CA SER A 196 -6.41 0.87 -5.84
C SER A 196 -7.44 1.94 -6.16
N VAL A 197 -8.54 1.55 -6.79
CA VAL A 197 -9.64 2.46 -7.11
C VAL A 197 -10.20 3.10 -5.83
N GLY A 198 -10.46 2.31 -4.80
CA GLY A 198 -10.98 2.82 -3.53
C GLY A 198 -10.02 3.75 -2.78
N LEU A 199 -8.72 3.45 -2.81
CA LEU A 199 -7.68 4.27 -2.17
C LEU A 199 -7.45 5.56 -2.96
N GLU A 200 -7.34 5.49 -4.29
CA GLU A 200 -7.18 6.68 -5.14
C GLU A 200 -8.36 7.62 -4.98
N PHE A 201 -9.60 7.12 -5.06
CA PHE A 201 -10.79 7.93 -4.79
C PHE A 201 -10.71 8.59 -3.41
N GLY A 202 -10.42 7.80 -2.37
CA GLY A 202 -10.33 8.30 -0.99
C GLY A 202 -9.27 9.38 -0.81
N PHE A 203 -8.09 9.21 -1.42
CA PHE A 203 -6.97 10.15 -1.27
C PHE A 203 -7.09 11.37 -2.17
N VAL A 204 -7.82 11.31 -3.28
CA VAL A 204 -8.08 12.46 -4.16
C VAL A 204 -9.35 13.21 -3.77
N ASN A 205 -10.49 12.50 -3.64
CA ASN A 205 -11.83 13.08 -3.51
C ASN A 205 -12.49 12.86 -2.15
N GLY A 206 -11.88 12.10 -1.24
CA GLY A 206 -12.50 11.69 0.02
C GLY A 206 -13.04 12.85 0.85
N GLY A 207 -14.27 12.69 1.35
CA GLY A 207 -15.01 13.73 2.07
C GLY A 207 -14.72 13.84 3.58
N GLY A 208 -13.72 13.11 4.09
CA GLY A 208 -13.33 13.14 5.50
C GLY A 208 -14.26 12.34 6.42
N SER A 209 -14.19 12.63 7.71
CA SER A 209 -14.85 11.84 8.77
C SER A 209 -16.37 11.76 8.65
N VAL A 210 -17.03 12.79 8.14
CA VAL A 210 -18.49 12.83 7.96
C VAL A 210 -18.93 11.81 6.90
N ALA A 211 -18.14 11.64 5.87
CA ALA A 211 -18.37 10.66 4.81
C ALA A 211 -17.75 9.27 5.12
N HIS A 212 -17.13 9.08 6.28
CA HIS A 212 -16.35 7.89 6.62
C HIS A 212 -15.26 7.58 5.58
N GLN A 213 -14.63 8.61 5.05
CA GLN A 213 -13.59 8.57 4.03
C GLN A 213 -12.34 9.32 4.48
N PRO A 214 -11.16 9.06 3.89
CA PRO A 214 -10.00 9.92 4.04
C PRO A 214 -10.31 11.37 3.66
N VAL A 215 -9.46 12.30 4.07
CA VAL A 215 -9.55 13.68 3.56
C VAL A 215 -8.76 13.75 2.26
N GLY A 216 -9.46 13.94 1.16
CA GLY A 216 -8.86 14.00 -0.18
C GLY A 216 -7.98 15.23 -0.40
N LEU A 217 -7.03 15.11 -1.35
CA LEU A 217 -6.16 16.21 -1.78
C LEU A 217 -6.94 17.37 -2.43
N MET A 218 -8.09 17.07 -3.06
CA MET A 218 -8.99 18.06 -3.67
C MET A 218 -9.93 18.72 -2.65
N LYS A 219 -9.70 18.50 -1.35
CA LYS A 219 -10.51 19.06 -0.28
C LYS A 219 -9.72 20.01 0.61
N ASP A 220 -10.42 20.98 1.18
CA ASP A 220 -9.92 21.87 2.23
C ASP A 220 -10.59 21.53 3.56
N VAL A 221 -9.81 21.56 4.63
CA VAL A 221 -10.31 21.35 5.99
C VAL A 221 -10.37 22.69 6.71
N ASN A 222 -11.54 23.03 7.22
CA ASN A 222 -11.68 24.20 8.07
C ASN A 222 -11.00 23.94 9.43
N ALA A 223 -10.02 24.75 9.77
CA ALA A 223 -9.21 24.57 10.97
C ALA A 223 -10.01 24.69 12.29
N THR A 224 -11.15 25.42 12.26
CA THR A 224 -11.97 25.69 13.44
C THR A 224 -13.08 24.67 13.60
N THR A 225 -13.78 24.34 12.50
CA THR A 225 -14.96 23.47 12.53
C THR A 225 -14.65 22.01 12.16
N GLY A 226 -13.50 21.75 11.54
CA GLY A 226 -13.16 20.45 10.98
C GLY A 226 -13.96 20.09 9.72
N ALA A 227 -14.81 20.99 9.23
CA ALA A 227 -15.62 20.74 8.04
C ALA A 227 -14.73 20.61 6.79
N VAL A 228 -15.07 19.63 5.95
CA VAL A 228 -14.38 19.35 4.71
C VAL A 228 -15.20 19.90 3.55
N THR A 229 -14.57 20.69 2.68
CA THR A 229 -15.20 21.33 1.51
C THR A 229 -14.34 21.14 0.28
N ASP A 230 -14.93 21.25 -0.90
CA ASP A 230 -14.16 21.20 -2.14
C ASP A 230 -13.17 22.37 -2.22
N LYS A 231 -11.93 22.03 -2.63
CA LYS A 231 -10.89 23.00 -2.85
C LYS A 231 -11.22 23.85 -4.07
N LYS A 232 -11.16 25.18 -3.90
CA LYS A 232 -11.36 26.11 -5.00
C LYS A 232 -10.18 26.05 -5.96
N SER A 233 -10.45 26.25 -7.26
CA SER A 233 -9.39 26.43 -8.25
C SER A 233 -8.51 27.63 -7.87
N SER A 234 -7.20 27.43 -7.89
CA SER A 234 -6.20 28.46 -7.61
C SER A 234 -5.85 29.31 -8.82
N GLY A 235 -6.28 28.90 -10.01
CA GLY A 235 -6.02 29.56 -11.27
C GLY A 235 -6.30 28.66 -12.48
N THR A 236 -5.91 29.13 -13.66
CA THR A 236 -6.08 28.38 -14.91
C THR A 236 -4.70 28.15 -15.54
N LEU A 237 -4.47 26.94 -16.01
CA LEU A 237 -3.29 26.55 -16.78
C LEU A 237 -3.70 26.31 -18.24
N THR A 238 -2.95 26.89 -19.16
CA THR A 238 -3.24 26.78 -20.59
C THR A 238 -2.22 25.94 -21.32
N PHE A 239 -1.00 25.83 -20.77
CA PHE A 239 0.15 25.23 -21.44
C PHE A 239 0.31 25.78 -22.87
N ALA A 240 0.01 27.08 -23.06
CA ALA A 240 0.07 27.70 -24.36
C ALA A 240 1.49 27.73 -24.89
N PRO A 241 1.71 27.41 -26.17
CA PRO A 241 3.02 27.45 -26.77
C PRO A 241 3.54 28.90 -26.78
N SER A 242 4.80 29.08 -26.47
CA SER A 242 5.53 30.33 -26.61
C SER A 242 6.91 30.04 -27.19
N GLU A 243 7.53 31.03 -27.81
CA GLU A 243 8.79 30.85 -28.53
C GLU A 243 9.90 30.25 -27.70
N PHE A 244 9.95 30.59 -26.39
CA PHE A 244 10.94 30.07 -25.42
C PHE A 244 10.31 29.34 -24.24
N GLY A 245 9.04 28.93 -24.33
CA GLY A 245 8.35 28.23 -23.26
C GLY A 245 8.03 29.11 -22.04
N GLU A 246 8.12 30.43 -22.17
CA GLU A 246 7.94 31.39 -21.07
C GLU A 246 6.55 31.34 -20.45
N VAL A 247 5.51 31.08 -21.24
CA VAL A 247 4.13 31.01 -20.74
C VAL A 247 3.99 29.82 -19.79
N VAL A 248 4.42 28.65 -20.23
CA VAL A 248 4.36 27.41 -19.39
C VAL A 248 5.22 27.57 -18.15
N ALA A 249 6.43 28.11 -18.28
CA ALA A 249 7.30 28.35 -17.14
C ALA A 249 6.70 29.36 -16.14
N GLY A 250 6.03 30.40 -16.63
CA GLY A 250 5.34 31.38 -15.79
C GLY A 250 4.11 30.86 -15.10
N GLU A 251 3.26 30.08 -15.78
CA GLU A 251 2.12 29.41 -15.19
C GLU A 251 2.57 28.46 -14.05
N LEU A 252 3.57 27.62 -14.33
CA LEU A 252 4.09 26.66 -13.35
C LEU A 252 4.89 27.33 -12.22
N TYR A 253 5.51 28.51 -12.47
CA TYR A 253 6.16 29.31 -11.41
C TYR A 253 5.17 29.70 -10.33
N GLU A 254 3.97 30.18 -10.68
CA GLU A 254 2.95 30.55 -9.68
C GLU A 254 2.48 29.33 -8.87
N VAL A 255 2.36 28.15 -9.50
CA VAL A 255 2.07 26.88 -8.80
C VAL A 255 3.16 26.54 -7.78
N VAL A 256 4.42 26.54 -8.22
CA VAL A 256 5.58 26.20 -7.39
C VAL A 256 5.73 27.18 -6.24
N LYS A 257 5.57 28.48 -6.51
CA LYS A 257 5.61 29.57 -5.51
C LYS A 257 4.51 29.39 -4.46
N ALA A 258 3.29 29.10 -4.86
CA ALA A 258 2.18 28.89 -3.93
C ALA A 258 2.41 27.66 -3.04
N LEU A 259 2.96 26.56 -3.60
CA LEU A 259 3.32 25.34 -2.86
C LEU A 259 4.55 25.51 -1.98
N SER A 260 5.42 26.49 -2.24
CA SER A 260 6.65 26.73 -1.47
C SER A 260 6.40 27.28 -0.05
N THR A 261 5.15 27.61 0.28
CA THR A 261 4.78 28.18 1.56
C THR A 261 3.68 27.36 2.20
N ASP A 262 3.81 26.99 3.46
CA ASP A 262 2.77 26.27 4.21
C ASP A 262 1.61 27.22 4.61
N ALA A 263 0.56 26.66 5.21
CA ALA A 263 -0.60 27.44 5.68
C ALA A 263 -0.23 28.47 6.78
N LYS A 264 0.93 28.31 7.45
CA LYS A 264 1.43 29.22 8.48
C LYS A 264 2.40 30.28 7.93
N GLY A 265 2.65 30.30 6.61
CA GLY A 265 3.58 31.23 5.96
C GLY A 265 5.06 30.82 6.04
N LYS A 266 5.38 29.59 6.52
CA LYS A 266 6.74 29.10 6.57
C LYS A 266 7.14 28.54 5.20
N SER A 267 8.34 28.89 4.73
CA SER A 267 8.89 28.36 3.48
C SER A 267 9.27 26.88 3.59
N ARG A 268 9.01 26.12 2.53
CA ARG A 268 9.40 24.73 2.39
C ARG A 268 10.10 24.47 1.05
N LYS A 269 10.97 23.46 1.03
CA LYS A 269 11.64 23.03 -0.20
C LYS A 269 10.67 22.18 -1.00
N VAL A 270 10.33 22.63 -2.22
CA VAL A 270 9.35 21.96 -3.07
C VAL A 270 9.93 21.49 -4.41
N LEU A 271 11.04 22.07 -4.86
CA LEU A 271 11.69 21.69 -6.11
C LEU A 271 12.02 20.19 -6.10
N ASN A 272 11.76 19.49 -7.20
CA ASN A 272 11.89 18.05 -7.39
C ASN A 272 10.91 17.18 -6.57
N ASN A 273 10.00 17.79 -5.79
CA ASN A 273 9.04 17.08 -4.95
C ASN A 273 7.59 17.41 -5.30
N ILE A 274 7.35 18.10 -6.41
CA ILE A 274 5.99 18.42 -6.87
C ILE A 274 5.53 17.35 -7.84
N VAL A 275 4.32 16.90 -7.62
CA VAL A 275 3.60 15.97 -8.50
C VAL A 275 2.37 16.69 -9.04
N MET A 276 2.18 16.60 -10.35
CA MET A 276 0.99 17.03 -11.04
C MET A 276 0.16 15.81 -11.39
N VAL A 277 -1.06 15.74 -10.89
CA VAL A 277 -2.01 14.67 -11.20
C VAL A 277 -3.08 15.22 -12.12
N VAL A 278 -3.31 14.52 -13.21
CA VAL A 278 -4.28 14.89 -14.23
C VAL A 278 -5.08 13.67 -14.67
N ASN A 279 -6.27 13.93 -15.22
CA ASN A 279 -7.03 12.86 -15.85
C ASN A 279 -6.26 12.30 -17.07
N PRO A 280 -6.30 11.00 -17.37
CA PRO A 280 -5.64 10.41 -18.53
C PRO A 280 -5.98 11.12 -19.85
N VAL A 281 -7.22 11.61 -20.02
CA VAL A 281 -7.64 12.37 -21.20
C VAL A 281 -6.88 13.71 -21.31
N ASP A 282 -6.72 14.42 -20.19
CA ASP A 282 -6.00 15.70 -20.16
C ASP A 282 -4.49 15.52 -20.26
N SER A 283 -3.97 14.39 -19.76
CA SER A 283 -2.55 14.03 -19.82
C SER A 283 -2.03 14.05 -21.25
N ILE A 284 -2.80 13.51 -22.19
CA ILE A 284 -2.46 13.55 -23.62
C ILE A 284 -2.25 14.99 -24.10
N GLY A 285 -3.14 15.90 -23.69
CA GLY A 285 -3.04 17.32 -24.03
C GLY A 285 -1.81 17.99 -23.41
N VAL A 286 -1.54 17.72 -22.15
CA VAL A 286 -0.35 18.23 -21.43
C VAL A 286 0.93 17.70 -22.09
N GLN A 287 0.99 16.41 -22.41
CA GLN A 287 2.14 15.80 -23.07
C GLN A 287 2.37 16.41 -24.45
N ALA A 288 1.32 16.52 -25.27
CA ALA A 288 1.43 17.08 -26.62
C ALA A 288 1.93 18.54 -26.62
N ARG A 289 1.58 19.33 -25.60
CA ARG A 289 2.05 20.72 -25.47
C ARG A 289 3.48 20.86 -24.96
N ASN A 290 3.95 19.90 -24.18
CA ASN A 290 5.26 19.96 -23.54
C ASN A 290 6.28 18.99 -24.13
N THR A 291 5.95 18.35 -25.26
CA THR A 291 6.86 17.47 -25.97
C THR A 291 7.71 18.28 -26.96
N ILE A 292 9.02 18.16 -26.84
CA ILE A 292 9.99 18.79 -27.73
C ILE A 292 10.79 17.72 -28.48
N GLN A 293 11.19 18.01 -29.70
CA GLN A 293 12.12 17.17 -30.43
C GLN A 293 13.55 17.63 -30.16
N THR A 294 14.37 16.71 -29.67
CA THR A 294 15.80 16.99 -29.40
C THR A 294 16.58 17.08 -30.74
N ALA A 295 17.79 17.65 -30.67
CA ALA A 295 18.68 17.71 -31.85
C ALA A 295 19.02 16.31 -32.41
N THR A 296 18.88 15.25 -31.61
CA THR A 296 19.04 13.85 -32.05
C THR A 296 17.79 13.23 -32.66
N GLY A 297 16.70 14.00 -32.78
CA GLY A 297 15.42 13.54 -33.35
C GLY A 297 14.51 12.77 -32.38
N GLN A 298 14.87 12.66 -31.12
CA GLN A 298 14.02 12.01 -30.10
C GLN A 298 12.97 12.98 -29.56
N TRP A 299 11.78 12.50 -29.30
CA TRP A 299 10.72 13.25 -28.65
C TRP A 299 10.84 13.07 -27.14
N VAL A 300 10.93 14.19 -26.41
CA VAL A 300 11.08 14.20 -24.94
C VAL A 300 10.07 15.16 -24.35
N MET A 301 9.36 14.71 -23.31
CA MET A 301 8.51 15.58 -22.51
C MET A 301 9.39 16.40 -21.55
N ALA A 302 9.26 17.73 -21.62
CA ALA A 302 10.03 18.66 -20.79
C ALA A 302 9.09 19.62 -20.06
N LEU A 303 8.85 19.33 -18.77
CA LEU A 303 8.16 20.25 -17.88
C LEU A 303 9.18 21.05 -17.05
N PRO A 304 9.01 22.37 -16.89
CA PRO A 304 9.82 23.20 -15.99
C PRO A 304 9.75 22.65 -14.53
N TYR A 305 10.78 22.98 -13.75
CA TYR A 305 10.86 22.66 -12.31
C TYR A 305 10.86 21.18 -11.95
N ASN A 306 11.10 20.29 -12.93
CA ASN A 306 11.11 18.83 -12.74
C ASN A 306 9.84 18.30 -12.05
N ILE A 307 8.68 18.78 -12.50
CA ILE A 307 7.38 18.34 -12.00
C ILE A 307 7.10 16.96 -12.59
N GLN A 308 6.84 15.99 -11.70
CA GLN A 308 6.43 14.66 -12.10
C GLN A 308 4.94 14.66 -12.48
N THR A 309 4.59 14.17 -13.65
CA THR A 309 3.19 13.98 -14.05
C THR A 309 2.75 12.56 -13.73
N VAL A 310 1.58 12.43 -13.13
CA VAL A 310 0.92 11.18 -12.79
C VAL A 310 -0.51 11.24 -13.30
N GLU A 311 -1.00 10.15 -13.81
CA GLU A 311 -2.38 10.01 -14.30
C GLU A 311 -3.26 9.40 -13.21
N SER A 312 -4.49 9.90 -13.05
CA SER A 312 -5.51 9.30 -12.21
C SER A 312 -6.90 9.64 -12.76
N GLU A 313 -7.73 8.63 -12.88
CA GLU A 313 -9.13 8.78 -13.32
C GLU A 313 -9.98 9.55 -12.29
N GLU A 314 -9.52 9.61 -11.05
CA GLU A 314 -10.21 10.27 -9.93
C GLU A 314 -10.09 11.80 -9.99
N VAL A 315 -9.21 12.35 -10.80
CA VAL A 315 -9.16 13.78 -11.08
C VAL A 315 -10.15 14.12 -12.17
N PRO A 316 -11.10 15.05 -11.95
CA PRO A 316 -12.06 15.43 -12.97
C PRO A 316 -11.39 16.01 -14.22
N VAL A 317 -11.92 15.68 -15.38
CA VAL A 317 -11.46 16.24 -16.67
C VAL A 317 -11.50 17.77 -16.63
N GLY A 318 -10.48 18.42 -17.18
CA GLY A 318 -10.32 19.87 -17.16
C GLY A 318 -9.75 20.42 -15.85
N LYS A 319 -9.21 19.55 -14.97
CA LYS A 319 -8.53 19.95 -13.74
C LYS A 319 -7.15 19.31 -13.61
N ALA A 320 -6.24 20.05 -12.99
CA ALA A 320 -4.94 19.54 -12.54
C ALA A 320 -4.81 19.70 -11.05
N LEU A 321 -4.39 18.64 -10.38
CA LEU A 321 -4.09 18.61 -8.96
C LEU A 321 -2.56 18.63 -8.79
N PHE A 322 -2.03 19.59 -8.05
CA PHE A 322 -0.62 19.65 -7.69
C PHE A 322 -0.46 19.40 -6.21
N PHE A 323 0.47 18.52 -5.85
CA PHE A 323 0.79 18.30 -4.44
C PHE A 323 2.29 18.12 -4.23
N VAL A 324 2.72 18.30 -2.98
CA VAL A 324 4.13 18.14 -2.60
C VAL A 324 4.30 16.77 -1.94
N LYS A 325 5.22 15.94 -2.45
CA LYS A 325 5.55 14.63 -1.87
C LYS A 325 5.84 14.75 -0.37
N GLY A 326 5.33 13.79 0.40
CA GLY A 326 5.49 13.76 1.84
C GLY A 326 4.66 14.80 2.63
N GLN A 327 3.81 15.60 1.98
CA GLN A 327 2.87 16.51 2.64
C GLN A 327 1.44 15.94 2.76
N TYR A 328 1.23 14.75 2.28
CA TYR A 328 0.03 13.97 2.52
C TYR A 328 0.39 12.73 3.35
N LEU A 329 -0.46 12.36 4.28
CA LEU A 329 -0.32 11.15 5.08
C LEU A 329 -1.26 10.13 4.51
N ALA A 330 -0.72 9.15 3.81
CA ALA A 330 -1.46 8.02 3.31
C ALA A 330 -1.03 6.77 4.09
N ALA A 331 -1.98 6.07 4.68
CA ALA A 331 -1.68 4.86 5.42
C ALA A 331 -2.76 3.79 5.23
N ILE A 332 -2.31 2.56 5.16
CA ILE A 332 -3.12 1.37 5.34
C ILE A 332 -2.72 0.67 6.64
N ALA A 333 -3.64 -0.05 7.25
CA ALA A 333 -3.40 -0.74 8.50
C ALA A 333 -4.22 -2.03 8.59
N GLY A 334 -3.66 -3.01 9.30
CA GLY A 334 -4.28 -4.32 9.50
C GLY A 334 -4.21 -5.21 8.26
N GLY A 335 -4.28 -6.53 8.47
CA GLY A 335 -4.28 -7.49 7.38
C GLY A 335 -5.62 -7.55 6.65
N TYR A 336 -5.59 -8.10 5.45
CA TYR A 336 -6.80 -8.36 4.65
C TYR A 336 -7.62 -9.47 5.31
N LYS A 337 -8.82 -9.12 5.76
CA LYS A 337 -9.78 -10.07 6.37
C LYS A 337 -10.87 -10.39 5.36
N LEU A 338 -10.96 -11.66 5.02
CA LEU A 338 -11.97 -12.17 4.09
C LEU A 338 -13.21 -12.67 4.86
N LYS A 339 -14.37 -12.45 4.25
CA LYS A 339 -15.64 -13.10 4.60
C LYS A 339 -16.26 -13.65 3.36
N SER A 340 -16.68 -14.90 3.39
CA SER A 340 -17.36 -15.59 2.28
C SER A 340 -18.88 -15.51 2.41
N PHE A 341 -19.54 -15.44 1.27
CA PHE A 341 -21.00 -15.49 1.13
C PHE A 341 -21.33 -16.39 -0.06
N ASP A 342 -21.56 -17.65 0.22
CA ASP A 342 -21.80 -18.73 -0.75
C ASP A 342 -23.21 -18.75 -1.32
N GLN A 343 -24.19 -18.15 -0.62
CA GLN A 343 -25.59 -18.17 -1.06
C GLN A 343 -25.95 -17.01 -2.01
N THR A 344 -25.17 -15.95 -2.05
CA THR A 344 -25.50 -14.71 -2.78
C THR A 344 -25.42 -14.89 -4.29
N LEU A 345 -24.47 -15.66 -4.80
CA LEU A 345 -24.20 -15.93 -6.21
C LEU A 345 -24.27 -17.45 -6.53
N ALA A 346 -25.18 -18.15 -5.85
CA ALA A 346 -25.30 -19.61 -6.01
C ALA A 346 -25.78 -20.03 -7.42
N ILE A 347 -26.49 -19.15 -8.13
CA ILE A 347 -26.96 -19.42 -9.50
C ILE A 347 -25.83 -19.24 -10.52
N GLU A 348 -24.92 -18.31 -10.25
CA GLU A 348 -23.76 -18.03 -11.10
C GLU A 348 -22.57 -18.96 -10.82
N ASP A 349 -22.74 -19.93 -9.94
CA ASP A 349 -21.68 -20.85 -9.46
C ASP A 349 -20.42 -20.12 -9.01
N ALA A 350 -20.64 -19.06 -8.21
CA ALA A 350 -19.57 -18.21 -7.68
C ALA A 350 -19.79 -17.91 -6.19
N THR A 351 -18.70 -17.80 -5.47
CA THR A 351 -18.70 -17.35 -4.07
C THR A 351 -18.32 -15.88 -4.00
N LEU A 352 -19.18 -15.09 -3.32
CA LEU A 352 -18.89 -13.66 -3.07
C LEU A 352 -18.01 -13.52 -1.83
N TYR A 353 -16.86 -12.89 -1.99
CA TYR A 353 -15.97 -12.55 -0.89
C TYR A 353 -16.03 -11.05 -0.61
N THR A 354 -16.15 -10.69 0.66
CA THR A 354 -15.91 -9.33 1.11
C THR A 354 -14.56 -9.25 1.79
N ILE A 355 -13.76 -8.32 1.34
CA ILE A 355 -12.40 -8.13 1.82
C ILE A 355 -12.35 -6.77 2.52
N LYS A 356 -11.83 -6.77 3.74
CA LYS A 356 -11.79 -5.57 4.60
C LYS A 356 -10.37 -5.22 4.95
N GLN A 357 -10.03 -3.95 4.76
CA GLN A 357 -8.79 -3.36 5.20
C GLN A 357 -9.07 -1.99 5.84
N PHE A 358 -8.21 -1.55 6.72
CA PHE A 358 -8.27 -0.20 7.26
C PHE A 358 -7.34 0.70 6.47
N ALA A 359 -7.87 1.86 6.06
CA ALA A 359 -7.09 2.88 5.37
C ALA A 359 -7.48 4.25 5.90
N ASN A 360 -6.55 5.18 5.90
CA ASN A 360 -6.86 6.58 6.14
C ASN A 360 -5.80 7.48 5.53
N GLY A 361 -6.16 8.73 5.31
CA GLY A 361 -5.22 9.73 4.82
C GLY A 361 -5.74 11.14 5.03
N LYS A 362 -4.79 12.06 5.14
CA LYS A 362 -5.09 13.49 5.19
C LYS A 362 -3.90 14.35 4.81
N PRO A 363 -4.12 15.53 4.23
CA PRO A 363 -3.05 16.50 4.01
C PRO A 363 -2.55 17.08 5.36
N LYS A 364 -1.26 17.36 5.46
CA LYS A 364 -0.65 18.01 6.64
C LYS A 364 -1.15 19.42 6.82
N ASP A 365 -1.42 20.11 5.71
CA ASP A 365 -2.05 21.43 5.67
C ASP A 365 -2.83 21.62 4.35
N ASN A 366 -3.71 22.62 4.28
CA ASN A 366 -4.51 22.88 3.08
C ASN A 366 -3.67 23.33 1.87
N LYS A 367 -2.45 23.87 2.08
CA LYS A 367 -1.51 24.22 1.01
C LYS A 367 -0.59 23.07 0.61
N ALA A 368 -0.80 21.86 1.15
CA ALA A 368 -0.09 20.68 0.72
C ALA A 368 -0.43 20.31 -0.73
N ALA A 369 -1.62 20.67 -1.17
CA ALA A 369 -2.10 20.47 -2.52
C ALA A 369 -2.89 21.69 -3.04
N LEU A 370 -2.86 21.90 -4.35
CA LEU A 370 -3.58 22.96 -5.05
C LEU A 370 -4.29 22.39 -6.28
N VAL A 371 -5.45 22.93 -6.60
CA VAL A 371 -6.23 22.55 -7.79
C VAL A 371 -6.21 23.72 -8.77
N TYR A 372 -5.99 23.43 -10.04
CA TYR A 372 -6.04 24.37 -11.14
C TYR A 372 -7.01 23.89 -12.22
N ASP A 373 -7.63 24.82 -12.93
CA ASP A 373 -8.42 24.50 -14.10
C ASP A 373 -7.52 24.36 -15.32
N LEU A 374 -7.69 23.31 -16.12
CA LEU A 374 -6.97 23.09 -17.36
C LEU A 374 -7.79 23.61 -18.54
N LYS A 375 -7.20 24.45 -19.38
CA LYS A 375 -7.79 24.94 -20.63
C LYS A 375 -6.81 24.76 -21.79
N ILE A 376 -6.58 23.51 -22.16
CA ILE A 376 -5.68 23.15 -23.26
C ILE A 376 -6.47 23.17 -24.56
N SER A 377 -6.17 24.11 -25.47
CA SER A 377 -6.79 24.18 -26.76
C SER A 377 -5.75 24.02 -27.86
N PHE A 378 -6.00 23.11 -28.79
CA PHE A 378 -5.21 22.96 -30.01
C PHE A 378 -5.89 23.75 -31.12
N THR A 379 -5.45 24.98 -31.35
CA THR A 379 -5.87 25.73 -32.55
C THR A 379 -5.07 25.19 -33.73
N PRO A 380 -5.70 24.75 -34.82
CA PRO A 380 -4.97 24.39 -36.05
C PRO A 380 -4.12 25.58 -36.50
N ALA A 381 -2.85 25.32 -36.84
CA ALA A 381 -2.03 26.38 -37.42
C ALA A 381 -2.76 26.91 -38.67
N PRO A 382 -2.83 28.25 -38.88
CA PRO A 382 -3.39 28.79 -40.12
C PRO A 382 -2.62 28.17 -41.28
N PRO A 383 -3.32 27.84 -42.41
CA PRO A 383 -2.67 27.27 -43.55
C PRO A 383 -1.55 28.23 -44.01
N ALA A 384 -0.36 27.66 -44.20
CA ALA A 384 0.78 28.42 -44.68
C ALA A 384 0.37 29.13 -45.99
N THR A 385 0.27 30.44 -45.94
CA THR A 385 0.13 31.27 -47.13
C THR A 385 1.37 31.05 -47.99
N LYS A 386 1.17 30.42 -49.16
CA LYS A 386 2.21 30.25 -50.17
C LYS A 386 2.58 31.62 -50.79
#